data_d0f2c5b818b589b4b3cc82d97135b555
#
_entry.id   d0f2c5b818b589b4b3cc82d97135b555
#
_cell.length_a   1.000
_cell.length_b   1.000
_cell.length_c   1.000
_cell.angle_alpha   90.00
_cell.angle_beta   90.00
_cell.angle_gamma   90.00
#
_symmetry.space_group_name_H-M   'P 1'
#
loop_
_entity.id
_entity.type
_entity.pdbx_description
1 polymer ?
#
loop_
_entity_poly.entity_id
_entity_poly.type
_entity_poly.pdbx_seq_one_letter_code
_entity_poly.pdbx_strand_id
1 'polypeptide(L)'
;NGGKRIKPVIREILRMAIYQMLYMDRVPDRAIINEAVNLVKLRRLTALTGFVNGILRKISSEKETVSCDNIGIRYSMPEFLLDIIKENTGKYFDKTLEYFLEGRPVSIRVNTSKSKVTDVVKELEESNIRVERSSLNDAVLYIRGFDKVDDISVIKSGKCYITDVSSSMIAELIIPDN
;
A
#
# COMPACT_ATOMS: atom_id res chain seq x y z
N ASN A 1 -0.88 -13.71 -35.13
CA ASN A 1 -2.25 -13.24 -34.86
C ASN A 1 -2.24 -11.74 -34.69
N GLY A 2 -2.63 -11.00 -35.77
CA GLY A 2 -2.65 -9.55 -35.80
C GLY A 2 -3.75 -8.98 -34.91
N GLY A 3 -3.45 -8.83 -33.62
CA GLY A 3 -4.33 -8.16 -32.69
C GLY A 3 -4.47 -6.69 -33.11
N LYS A 4 -5.68 -6.27 -33.49
CA LYS A 4 -6.00 -4.86 -33.69
C LYS A 4 -5.45 -4.08 -32.51
N ARG A 5 -4.59 -3.07 -32.77
CA ARG A 5 -4.00 -2.22 -31.73
C ARG A 5 -5.13 -1.56 -30.94
N ILE A 6 -5.25 -1.89 -29.67
CA ILE A 6 -6.17 -1.25 -28.73
C ILE A 6 -5.78 0.24 -28.65
N LYS A 7 -6.77 1.14 -28.77
CA LYS A 7 -6.50 2.59 -28.61
C LYS A 7 -5.84 2.84 -27.26
N PRO A 8 -4.79 3.67 -27.15
CA PRO A 8 -4.08 3.90 -25.91
C PRO A 8 -4.99 4.24 -24.73
N VAL A 9 -5.98 5.11 -24.92
CA VAL A 9 -6.92 5.51 -23.88
C VAL A 9 -7.76 4.33 -23.36
N ILE A 10 -8.16 3.41 -24.25
CA ILE A 10 -8.92 2.20 -23.86
C ILE A 10 -8.01 1.25 -23.06
N ARG A 11 -6.77 1.12 -23.46
CA ARG A 11 -5.78 0.32 -22.73
C ARG A 11 -5.57 0.83 -21.31
N GLU A 12 -5.47 2.14 -21.13
CA GLU A 12 -5.31 2.72 -19.78
C GLU A 12 -6.57 2.57 -18.93
N ILE A 13 -7.77 2.76 -19.51
CA ILE A 13 -9.03 2.49 -18.81
C ILE A 13 -9.10 1.02 -18.34
N LEU A 14 -8.74 0.07 -19.21
CA LEU A 14 -8.69 -1.34 -18.86
C LEU A 14 -7.68 -1.62 -17.74
N ARG A 15 -6.46 -1.06 -17.83
CA ARG A 15 -5.42 -1.21 -16.82
C ARG A 15 -5.88 -0.72 -15.43
N MET A 16 -6.47 0.48 -15.39
CA MET A 16 -7.00 1.04 -14.15
C MET A 16 -8.09 0.15 -13.55
N ALA A 17 -9.05 -0.28 -14.38
CA ALA A 17 -10.15 -1.13 -13.93
C ALA A 17 -9.67 -2.50 -13.43
N ILE A 18 -8.74 -3.12 -14.16
CA ILE A 18 -8.15 -4.41 -13.77
C ILE A 18 -7.38 -4.29 -12.46
N TYR A 19 -6.58 -3.23 -12.30
CA TYR A 19 -5.87 -2.96 -11.05
C TYR A 19 -6.84 -2.85 -9.87
N GLN A 20 -7.93 -2.10 -10.03
CA GLN A 20 -8.95 -1.97 -8.98
C GLN A 20 -9.57 -3.32 -8.62
N MET A 21 -9.88 -4.17 -9.63
CA MET A 21 -10.47 -5.49 -9.40
C MET A 21 -9.53 -6.45 -8.66
N LEU A 22 -8.22 -6.37 -8.91
CA LEU A 22 -7.24 -7.31 -8.37
C LEU A 22 -6.66 -6.87 -7.02
N TYR A 23 -6.64 -5.56 -6.73
CA TYR A 23 -5.88 -5.02 -5.60
C TYR A 23 -6.67 -4.07 -4.69
N MET A 24 -7.96 -3.81 -4.97
CA MET A 24 -8.77 -2.88 -4.17
C MET A 24 -10.04 -3.57 -3.65
N ASP A 25 -9.95 -4.28 -2.55
CA ASP A 25 -11.02 -5.12 -1.98
C ASP A 25 -12.30 -4.35 -1.61
N ARG A 26 -12.20 -3.04 -1.39
CA ARG A 26 -13.34 -2.21 -0.97
C ARG A 26 -14.24 -1.74 -2.14
N VAL A 27 -13.84 -1.99 -3.39
CA VAL A 27 -14.58 -1.52 -4.57
C VAL A 27 -15.21 -2.71 -5.28
N PRO A 28 -16.57 -2.81 -5.35
CA PRO A 28 -17.24 -3.90 -6.03
C PRO A 28 -16.93 -3.92 -7.54
N ASP A 29 -16.67 -5.10 -8.11
CA ASP A 29 -16.36 -5.28 -9.53
C ASP A 29 -17.40 -4.63 -10.45
N ARG A 30 -18.69 -4.71 -10.07
CA ARG A 30 -19.78 -4.08 -10.83
C ARG A 30 -19.65 -2.56 -10.92
N ALA A 31 -19.21 -1.92 -9.85
CA ALA A 31 -19.01 -0.46 -9.83
C ALA A 31 -17.81 -0.09 -10.72
N ILE A 32 -16.72 -0.87 -10.65
CA ILE A 32 -15.51 -0.69 -11.49
C ILE A 32 -15.87 -0.79 -12.97
N ILE A 33 -16.63 -1.83 -13.36
CA ILE A 33 -17.04 -2.04 -14.75
C ILE A 33 -17.90 -0.86 -15.24
N ASN A 34 -18.88 -0.44 -14.44
CA ASN A 34 -19.77 0.67 -14.80
C ASN A 34 -18.97 1.96 -15.01
N GLU A 35 -18.03 2.27 -14.13
CA GLU A 35 -17.21 3.47 -14.22
C GLU A 35 -16.26 3.43 -15.42
N ALA A 36 -15.64 2.29 -15.69
CA ALA A 36 -14.83 2.10 -16.89
C ALA A 36 -15.63 2.34 -18.18
N VAL A 37 -16.87 1.81 -18.25
CA VAL A 37 -17.77 2.04 -19.40
C VAL A 37 -18.17 3.52 -19.52
N ASN A 38 -18.40 4.21 -18.39
CA ASN A 38 -18.70 5.65 -18.38
C ASN A 38 -17.51 6.46 -18.90
N LEU A 39 -16.28 6.13 -18.50
CA LEU A 39 -15.06 6.78 -19.00
C LEU A 39 -14.92 6.61 -20.52
N VAL A 40 -15.26 5.42 -21.07
CA VAL A 40 -15.26 5.19 -22.52
C VAL A 40 -16.28 6.10 -23.23
N LYS A 41 -17.48 6.25 -22.67
CA LYS A 41 -18.52 7.16 -23.19
C LYS A 41 -18.07 8.62 -23.15
N LEU A 42 -17.51 9.07 -22.04
CA LEU A 42 -16.96 10.42 -21.87
C LEU A 42 -15.88 10.74 -22.91
N ARG A 43 -15.09 9.75 -23.30
CA ARG A 43 -14.10 9.87 -24.38
C ARG A 43 -14.68 9.76 -25.79
N ARG A 44 -16.01 9.79 -25.94
CA ARG A 44 -16.73 9.66 -27.21
C ARG A 44 -16.40 8.39 -28.01
N LEU A 45 -16.09 7.30 -27.30
CA LEU A 45 -15.73 6.00 -27.86
C LEU A 45 -16.84 4.96 -27.62
N THR A 46 -18.09 5.37 -27.70
CA THR A 46 -19.29 4.55 -27.35
C THR A 46 -19.32 3.20 -28.06
N ALA A 47 -18.84 3.11 -29.29
CA ALA A 47 -18.72 1.87 -30.04
C ALA A 47 -17.80 0.81 -29.35
N LEU A 48 -16.95 1.22 -28.42
CA LEU A 48 -16.04 0.33 -27.70
C LEU A 48 -16.54 -0.06 -26.29
N THR A 49 -17.71 0.44 -25.86
CA THR A 49 -18.26 0.13 -24.53
C THR A 49 -18.53 -1.36 -24.36
N GLY A 50 -19.10 -2.03 -25.37
CA GLY A 50 -19.33 -3.47 -25.33
C GLY A 50 -18.05 -4.28 -25.23
N PHE A 51 -17.00 -3.86 -25.94
CA PHE A 51 -15.68 -4.48 -25.88
C PHE A 51 -15.05 -4.36 -24.48
N VAL A 52 -15.04 -3.15 -23.89
CA VAL A 52 -14.50 -2.93 -22.54
C VAL A 52 -15.30 -3.70 -21.50
N ASN A 53 -16.64 -3.65 -21.55
CA ASN A 53 -17.51 -4.37 -20.64
C ASN A 53 -17.28 -5.90 -20.72
N GLY A 54 -17.15 -6.45 -21.93
CA GLY A 54 -16.91 -7.88 -22.13
C GLY A 54 -15.58 -8.35 -21.53
N ILE A 55 -14.49 -7.59 -21.77
CA ILE A 55 -13.17 -7.90 -21.18
C ILE A 55 -13.23 -7.86 -19.66
N LEU A 56 -13.76 -6.77 -19.09
CA LEU A 56 -13.76 -6.61 -17.63
C LEU A 56 -14.64 -7.64 -16.93
N ARG A 57 -15.78 -8.01 -17.50
CA ARG A 57 -16.62 -9.11 -16.97
C ARG A 57 -15.90 -10.46 -16.99
N LYS A 58 -15.16 -10.75 -18.06
CA LYS A 58 -14.36 -11.97 -18.15
C LYS A 58 -13.26 -11.98 -17.08
N ILE A 59 -12.54 -10.88 -16.90
CA ILE A 59 -11.51 -10.77 -15.87
C ILE A 59 -12.13 -10.90 -14.48
N SER A 60 -13.27 -10.27 -14.21
CA SER A 60 -13.98 -10.39 -12.94
C SER A 60 -14.35 -11.85 -12.60
N SER A 61 -14.75 -12.64 -13.59
CA SER A 61 -15.08 -14.06 -13.38
C SER A 61 -13.87 -14.99 -13.25
N GLU A 62 -12.72 -14.57 -13.74
CA GLU A 62 -11.49 -15.38 -13.78
C GLU A 62 -10.36 -14.81 -12.89
N LYS A 63 -10.64 -13.79 -12.08
CA LYS A 63 -9.60 -13.07 -11.33
C LYS A 63 -8.74 -13.92 -10.42
N GLU A 64 -9.30 -14.98 -9.85
CA GLU A 64 -8.56 -15.92 -8.99
C GLU A 64 -7.56 -16.79 -9.76
N THR A 65 -7.73 -16.91 -11.08
CA THR A 65 -6.83 -17.70 -11.94
C THR A 65 -5.76 -16.85 -12.61
N VAL A 66 -5.82 -15.52 -12.41
CA VAL A 66 -4.81 -14.60 -12.98
C VAL A 66 -3.50 -14.77 -12.21
N SER A 67 -2.54 -15.45 -12.83
CA SER A 67 -1.17 -15.54 -12.34
C SER A 67 -0.21 -14.80 -13.27
N CYS A 68 0.88 -14.31 -12.72
CA CYS A 68 1.96 -13.74 -13.50
C CYS A 68 3.27 -14.42 -13.12
N ASP A 69 3.83 -15.18 -14.06
CA ASP A 69 5.08 -15.92 -13.87
C ASP A 69 6.31 -14.99 -13.93
N ASN A 70 6.15 -13.80 -14.50
CA ASN A 70 7.23 -12.81 -14.56
C ASN A 70 7.38 -12.08 -13.22
N ILE A 71 8.50 -12.32 -12.54
CA ILE A 71 8.84 -11.75 -11.24
C ILE A 71 8.83 -10.21 -11.28
N GLY A 72 9.35 -9.60 -12.34
CA GLY A 72 9.37 -8.14 -12.49
C GLY A 72 7.97 -7.53 -12.52
N ILE A 73 7.04 -8.20 -13.21
CA ILE A 73 5.64 -7.76 -13.25
C ILE A 73 4.97 -8.01 -11.89
N ARG A 74 5.16 -9.19 -11.29
CA ARG A 74 4.56 -9.56 -10.00
C ARG A 74 4.93 -8.60 -8.88
N TYR A 75 6.20 -8.20 -8.81
CA TYR A 75 6.71 -7.30 -7.78
C TYR A 75 6.84 -5.84 -8.23
N SER A 76 6.38 -5.52 -9.46
CA SER A 76 6.46 -4.18 -10.06
C SER A 76 7.88 -3.61 -10.05
N MET A 77 8.87 -4.46 -10.31
CA MET A 77 10.29 -4.10 -10.31
C MET A 77 10.93 -4.33 -11.67
N PRO A 78 11.76 -3.41 -12.17
CA PRO A 78 12.53 -3.62 -13.39
C PRO A 78 13.64 -4.67 -13.19
N GLU A 79 14.01 -5.38 -14.27
CA GLU A 79 14.96 -6.51 -14.21
C GLU A 79 16.30 -6.13 -13.56
N PHE A 80 16.87 -4.96 -13.92
CA PHE A 80 18.13 -4.51 -13.33
C PHE A 80 18.10 -4.41 -11.80
N LEU A 81 16.95 -4.03 -11.23
CA LEU A 81 16.78 -3.93 -9.77
C LEU A 81 16.65 -5.31 -9.15
N LEU A 82 15.94 -6.23 -9.81
CA LEU A 82 15.86 -7.63 -9.37
C LEU A 82 17.25 -8.29 -9.33
N ASP A 83 18.09 -8.03 -10.34
CA ASP A 83 19.47 -8.55 -10.38
C ASP A 83 20.29 -8.02 -9.19
N ILE A 84 20.24 -6.71 -8.92
CA ILE A 84 20.91 -6.09 -7.76
C ILE A 84 20.42 -6.69 -6.45
N ILE A 85 19.10 -6.85 -6.27
CA ILE A 85 18.53 -7.43 -5.05
C ILE A 85 18.99 -8.88 -4.90
N LYS A 86 18.96 -9.66 -5.98
CA LYS A 86 19.37 -11.07 -5.98
C LYS A 86 20.84 -11.24 -5.64
N GLU A 87 21.72 -10.41 -6.18
CA GLU A 87 23.15 -10.40 -5.89
C GLU A 87 23.42 -10.10 -4.41
N ASN A 88 22.70 -9.12 -3.82
CA ASN A 88 22.90 -8.69 -2.45
C ASN A 88 22.22 -9.59 -1.40
N THR A 89 21.13 -10.28 -1.75
CA THR A 89 20.32 -11.06 -0.80
C THR A 89 20.49 -12.58 -0.94
N GLY A 90 20.98 -13.04 -2.09
CA GLY A 90 21.24 -14.46 -2.37
C GLY A 90 20.02 -15.35 -2.07
N LYS A 91 20.16 -16.28 -1.13
CA LYS A 91 19.08 -17.21 -0.73
C LYS A 91 17.85 -16.54 -0.12
N TYR A 92 17.93 -15.29 0.25
CA TYR A 92 16.80 -14.53 0.82
C TYR A 92 16.04 -13.69 -0.22
N PHE A 93 16.37 -13.84 -1.51
CA PHE A 93 15.81 -13.05 -2.60
C PHE A 93 14.27 -13.02 -2.60
N ASP A 94 13.61 -14.17 -2.64
CA ASP A 94 12.15 -14.26 -2.70
C ASP A 94 11.51 -13.63 -1.45
N LYS A 95 12.04 -13.95 -0.26
CA LYS A 95 11.57 -13.38 1.00
C LYS A 95 11.75 -11.86 1.06
N THR A 96 12.81 -11.34 0.45
CA THR A 96 13.06 -9.90 0.36
C THR A 96 12.03 -9.22 -0.53
N LEU A 97 11.67 -9.83 -1.67
CA LEU A 97 10.64 -9.32 -2.55
C LEU A 97 9.26 -9.32 -1.89
N GLU A 98 8.90 -10.39 -1.18
CA GLU A 98 7.66 -10.48 -0.39
C GLU A 98 7.62 -9.38 0.66
N TYR A 99 8.71 -9.17 1.40
CA TYR A 99 8.81 -8.13 2.42
C TYR A 99 8.60 -6.71 1.87
N PHE A 100 9.02 -6.44 0.63
CA PHE A 100 8.75 -5.14 -0.01
C PHE A 100 7.27 -4.91 -0.33
N LEU A 101 6.47 -5.96 -0.49
CA LEU A 101 5.02 -5.86 -0.71
C LEU A 101 4.23 -5.78 0.60
N GLU A 102 4.83 -6.15 1.73
CA GLU A 102 4.16 -6.06 3.02
C GLU A 102 3.90 -4.60 3.41
N GLY A 103 2.67 -4.32 3.85
CA GLY A 103 2.32 -3.03 4.42
C GLY A 103 3.12 -2.78 5.71
N ARG A 104 3.98 -1.77 5.71
CA ARG A 104 4.77 -1.42 6.90
C ARG A 104 3.88 -0.78 7.97
N PRO A 105 4.17 -0.99 9.27
CA PRO A 105 3.55 -0.20 10.32
C PRO A 105 3.98 1.26 10.20
N VAL A 106 3.15 2.15 10.66
CA VAL A 106 3.56 3.55 10.85
C VAL A 106 4.27 3.63 12.21
N SER A 107 5.46 4.22 12.24
CA SER A 107 6.16 4.48 13.48
C SER A 107 5.81 5.88 14.01
N ILE A 108 5.48 5.94 15.29
CA ILE A 108 5.19 7.17 16.01
C ILE A 108 6.08 7.26 17.25
N ARG A 109 6.50 8.46 17.60
CA ARG A 109 7.22 8.72 18.85
C ARG A 109 6.31 9.43 19.84
N VAL A 110 6.28 8.93 21.07
CA VAL A 110 5.55 9.55 22.16
C VAL A 110 6.32 10.80 22.64
N ASN A 111 5.61 11.90 22.79
CA ASN A 111 6.13 13.09 23.44
C ASN A 111 6.08 12.90 24.97
N THR A 112 7.18 12.41 25.53
CA THR A 112 7.28 12.05 26.96
C THR A 112 7.15 13.25 27.91
N SER A 113 7.27 14.48 27.40
CA SER A 113 6.97 15.68 28.18
C SER A 113 5.47 15.97 28.32
N LYS A 114 4.63 15.34 27.47
CA LYS A 114 3.16 15.53 27.46
C LYS A 114 2.39 14.32 27.95
N SER A 115 2.92 13.11 27.76
CA SER A 115 2.20 11.87 28.09
C SER A 115 3.16 10.73 28.36
N LYS A 116 2.71 9.76 29.18
CA LYS A 116 3.45 8.51 29.37
C LYS A 116 3.18 7.56 28.20
N VAL A 117 4.16 6.74 27.85
CA VAL A 117 4.04 5.73 26.79
C VAL A 117 2.88 4.76 27.07
N THR A 118 2.71 4.35 28.34
CA THR A 118 1.63 3.46 28.76
C THR A 118 0.23 4.02 28.50
N ASP A 119 0.05 5.33 28.71
CA ASP A 119 -1.24 6.00 28.55
C ASP A 119 -1.57 6.14 27.05
N VAL A 120 -0.56 6.42 26.24
CA VAL A 120 -0.70 6.46 24.77
C VAL A 120 -1.05 5.09 24.21
N VAL A 121 -0.38 4.03 24.65
CA VAL A 121 -0.69 2.65 24.23
C VAL A 121 -2.15 2.32 24.53
N LYS A 122 -2.61 2.60 25.76
CA LYS A 122 -4.00 2.35 26.16
C LYS A 122 -5.01 3.12 25.29
N GLU A 123 -4.78 4.40 25.02
CA GLU A 123 -5.65 5.24 24.18
C GLU A 123 -5.73 4.74 22.73
N LEU A 124 -4.61 4.24 22.18
CA LEU A 124 -4.56 3.64 20.85
C LEU A 124 -5.33 2.30 20.80
N GLU A 125 -5.13 1.43 21.78
CA GLU A 125 -5.81 0.13 21.88
C GLU A 125 -7.32 0.29 22.07
N GLU A 126 -7.76 1.27 22.88
CA GLU A 126 -9.18 1.64 23.04
C GLU A 126 -9.81 2.10 21.71
N SER A 127 -8.99 2.64 20.79
CA SER A 127 -9.38 3.01 19.43
C SER A 127 -9.25 1.88 18.41
N ASN A 128 -9.04 0.62 18.85
CA ASN A 128 -8.81 -0.56 18.01
C ASN A 128 -7.57 -0.45 17.09
N ILE A 129 -6.60 0.36 17.45
CA ILE A 129 -5.31 0.47 16.76
C ILE A 129 -4.35 -0.54 17.37
N ARG A 130 -3.75 -1.40 16.54
CA ARG A 130 -2.74 -2.36 17.01
C ARG A 130 -1.44 -1.62 17.27
N VAL A 131 -0.85 -1.89 18.44
CA VAL A 131 0.38 -1.25 18.89
C VAL A 131 1.44 -2.30 19.15
N GLU A 132 2.64 -2.06 18.64
CA GLU A 132 3.84 -2.83 18.95
C GLU A 132 4.93 -1.86 19.43
N ARG A 133 5.67 -2.22 20.46
CA ARG A 133 6.77 -1.39 20.97
C ARG A 133 8.03 -1.61 20.15
N SER A 134 8.76 -0.56 19.89
CA SER A 134 10.08 -0.67 19.30
C SER A 134 11.06 -1.32 20.29
N SER A 135 11.90 -2.24 19.80
CA SER A 135 13.01 -2.80 20.56
C SER A 135 14.23 -1.88 20.62
N LEU A 136 14.24 -0.81 19.86
CA LEU A 136 15.37 0.12 19.72
C LEU A 136 15.20 1.42 20.51
N ASN A 137 13.94 1.78 20.84
CA ASN A 137 13.61 3.02 21.54
C ASN A 137 12.27 2.89 22.23
N ASP A 138 12.25 2.99 23.55
CA ASP A 138 11.06 2.81 24.39
C ASP A 138 9.94 3.83 24.13
N ALA A 139 10.28 5.02 23.61
CA ALA A 139 9.31 6.05 23.25
C ALA A 139 8.71 5.86 21.86
N VAL A 140 9.19 4.89 21.07
CA VAL A 140 8.71 4.63 19.71
C VAL A 140 7.77 3.43 19.68
N LEU A 141 6.63 3.64 19.04
CA LEU A 141 5.58 2.65 18.85
C LEU A 141 5.34 2.44 17.35
N TYR A 142 5.10 1.19 16.96
CA TYR A 142 4.60 0.83 15.63
C TYR A 142 3.10 0.65 15.70
N ILE A 143 2.36 1.30 14.81
CA ILE A 143 0.90 1.26 14.79
C ILE A 143 0.37 0.73 13.47
N ARG A 144 -0.74 -0.02 13.53
CA ARG A 144 -1.47 -0.59 12.38
C ARG A 144 -2.98 -0.57 12.63
N GLY A 145 -3.78 -0.67 11.58
CA GLY A 145 -5.24 -0.86 11.71
C GLY A 145 -6.02 0.44 11.82
N PHE A 146 -5.56 1.50 11.20
CA PHE A 146 -6.26 2.79 11.09
C PHE A 146 -6.45 3.19 9.63
N ASP A 147 -7.45 4.00 9.32
CA ASP A 147 -7.72 4.47 7.96
C ASP A 147 -6.90 5.71 7.60
N LYS A 148 -6.85 6.69 8.48
CA LYS A 148 -6.09 7.95 8.27
C LYS A 148 -5.30 8.29 9.53
N VAL A 149 -4.04 8.60 9.34
CA VAL A 149 -3.14 9.01 10.43
C VAL A 149 -3.62 10.28 11.12
N ASP A 150 -4.14 11.23 10.35
CA ASP A 150 -4.64 12.50 10.86
C ASP A 150 -5.87 12.35 11.78
N ASP A 151 -6.55 11.20 11.77
CA ASP A 151 -7.71 10.94 12.61
C ASP A 151 -7.35 10.35 13.99
N ILE A 152 -6.08 10.00 14.19
CA ILE A 152 -5.61 9.41 15.44
C ILE A 152 -5.52 10.49 16.54
N SER A 153 -6.26 10.30 17.66
CA SER A 153 -6.41 11.26 18.74
C SER A 153 -5.08 11.68 19.36
N VAL A 154 -4.18 10.73 19.62
CA VAL A 154 -2.86 11.01 20.23
C VAL A 154 -1.93 11.81 19.31
N ILE A 155 -2.14 11.77 17.99
CA ILE A 155 -1.40 12.59 17.02
C ILE A 155 -2.02 13.99 16.97
N LYS A 156 -3.35 14.11 16.87
CA LYS A 156 -4.06 15.39 16.89
C LYS A 156 -3.76 16.22 18.15
N SER A 157 -3.67 15.56 19.30
CA SER A 157 -3.38 16.23 20.59
C SER A 157 -1.90 16.53 20.79
N GLY A 158 -1.03 16.12 19.88
CA GLY A 158 0.41 16.31 19.99
C GLY A 158 1.07 15.48 21.11
N LYS A 159 0.41 14.41 21.59
CA LYS A 159 1.00 13.41 22.49
C LYS A 159 2.00 12.53 21.73
N CYS A 160 1.81 12.38 20.41
CA CYS A 160 2.68 11.63 19.52
C CYS A 160 2.91 12.40 18.22
N TYR A 161 4.00 12.08 17.55
CA TYR A 161 4.28 12.53 16.20
C TYR A 161 4.86 11.37 15.36
N ILE A 162 4.63 11.44 14.05
CA ILE A 162 5.16 10.43 13.11
C ILE A 162 6.65 10.70 12.97
N THR A 163 7.43 9.64 13.13
CA THR A 163 8.88 9.69 12.95
C THR A 163 9.40 8.31 12.63
N ASP A 164 10.46 8.23 11.87
CA ASP A 164 11.18 6.99 11.69
C ASP A 164 12.02 6.68 12.94
N VAL A 165 12.19 5.38 13.22
CA VAL A 165 12.94 4.91 14.41
C VAL A 165 14.39 5.38 14.36
N SER A 166 15.03 5.32 13.18
CA SER A 166 16.41 5.77 13.00
C SER A 166 16.57 7.26 13.32
N SER A 167 15.61 8.09 12.88
CA SER A 167 15.60 9.52 13.22
C SER A 167 15.42 9.76 14.71
N SER A 168 14.62 8.92 15.39
CA SER A 168 14.43 8.99 16.83
C SER A 168 15.71 8.64 17.62
N MET A 169 16.48 7.67 17.12
CA MET A 169 17.75 7.28 17.74
C MET A 169 18.81 8.38 17.64
N ILE A 170 18.90 9.08 16.50
CA ILE A 170 19.82 10.20 16.33
C ILE A 170 19.55 11.30 17.37
N ALA A 171 18.28 11.59 17.62
CA ALA A 171 17.90 12.60 18.61
C ALA A 171 18.39 12.24 20.03
N GLU A 172 18.44 10.97 20.39
CA GLU A 172 18.95 10.52 21.69
C GLU A 172 20.47 10.63 21.82
N LEU A 173 21.19 10.44 20.71
CA LEU A 173 22.65 10.61 20.69
C LEU A 173 23.11 12.05 20.86
N ILE A 174 22.21 13.02 20.58
CA ILE A 174 22.51 14.45 20.63
C ILE A 174 22.15 15.08 21.99
N ILE A 175 21.31 14.39 22.79
CA ILE A 175 20.95 14.90 24.12
C ILE A 175 22.16 14.75 25.02
N PRO A 176 22.76 15.87 25.50
CA PRO A 176 23.87 15.81 26.44
C PRO A 176 23.39 15.18 27.75
N ASP A 177 24.20 14.27 28.29
CA ASP A 177 24.01 13.75 29.66
C ASP A 177 23.98 14.94 30.62
N ASN A 178 22.85 15.13 31.32
CA ASN A 178 22.70 16.11 32.39
C ASN A 178 23.19 15.53 33.69
#